data_7a82b470f9aaedabc0a5999342943698
#
_entry.id   7a82b470f9aaedabc0a5999342943698
#
_cell.length_a   1.000
_cell.length_b   1.000
_cell.length_c   1.000
_cell.angle_alpha   90.00
_cell.angle_beta   90.00
_cell.angle_gamma   90.00
#
_symmetry.space_group_name_H-M   'P 1'
#
loop_
_entity.id
_entity.type
_entity.pdbx_description
1 polymer ?
#
loop_
_entity_poly.entity_id
_entity_poly.type
_entity_poly.pdbx_seq_one_letter_code
_entity_poly.pdbx_strand_id
1 'polypeptide(L)'
;YKPDSYELYVSAKMKKKVEIPKGYLLFVNSKLVGDEYITKNDIETDSCSHMPEGVSGTYYTRYVVKGLLSEPQISVTDASGEAAETETLANGTVRAAVVSDKALAEEQTAYVTEAAEKYAVYMQFDSQNAAMYFSSISKYFDPSSELYESVRTVENGFVIEYDSYDFENVKCSEFVKYNDATFSCRVSFTQVLHRRGAEDYKDYLDLTLYFRDVNGKYLIYDMGSNA
;
A
#
# COMPACT_ATOMS: atom_id res chain seq x y z
N TYR A 1 -52.59 37.28 16.08
CA TYR A 1 -51.32 37.09 16.82
C TYR A 1 -50.27 36.70 15.82
N LYS A 2 -49.36 37.59 15.48
CA LYS A 2 -48.16 37.25 14.72
C LYS A 2 -47.02 37.19 15.71
N PRO A 3 -46.32 36.05 15.86
CA PRO A 3 -45.11 36.02 16.67
C PRO A 3 -44.03 36.86 15.96
N ASP A 4 -43.40 37.76 16.69
CA ASP A 4 -42.45 38.75 16.14
C ASP A 4 -41.06 38.14 15.83
N SER A 5 -40.79 36.92 16.26
CA SER A 5 -39.55 36.19 15.97
C SER A 5 -39.69 34.67 16.15
N TYR A 6 -38.95 33.91 15.39
CA TYR A 6 -38.74 32.48 15.57
C TYR A 6 -37.26 32.24 15.81
N GLU A 7 -36.92 31.58 16.91
CA GLU A 7 -35.58 31.07 17.13
C GLU A 7 -35.55 29.59 16.68
N LEU A 8 -34.69 29.29 15.68
CA LEU A 8 -34.47 27.94 15.22
C LEU A 8 -33.25 27.35 15.89
N TYR A 9 -33.44 26.41 16.83
CA TYR A 9 -32.37 25.67 17.45
C TYR A 9 -32.01 24.47 16.62
N VAL A 10 -30.87 24.50 15.94
CA VAL A 10 -30.35 23.36 15.20
C VAL A 10 -29.27 22.71 16.05
N SER A 11 -29.52 21.46 16.47
CA SER A 11 -28.53 20.66 17.20
C SER A 11 -27.63 19.90 16.25
N ALA A 12 -26.40 20.39 16.10
CA ALA A 12 -25.36 19.74 15.31
C ALA A 12 -24.76 18.57 16.12
N LYS A 13 -25.22 17.33 15.86
CA LYS A 13 -24.82 16.13 16.62
C LYS A 13 -23.82 15.24 15.88
N MET A 14 -23.61 15.47 14.59
CA MET A 14 -22.70 14.63 13.81
C MET A 14 -21.25 14.95 14.11
N LYS A 15 -20.44 13.91 14.11
CA LYS A 15 -18.98 13.98 14.16
C LYS A 15 -18.41 13.05 13.10
N LYS A 16 -17.31 13.44 12.49
CA LYS A 16 -16.59 12.60 11.52
C LYS A 16 -15.16 12.43 11.98
N LYS A 17 -14.68 11.19 11.97
CA LYS A 17 -13.27 10.87 12.18
C LYS A 17 -12.61 10.77 10.81
N VAL A 18 -11.46 11.41 10.65
CA VAL A 18 -10.69 11.37 9.42
C VAL A 18 -9.23 11.10 9.78
N GLU A 19 -8.62 10.16 9.09
CA GLU A 19 -7.18 9.86 9.18
C GLU A 19 -6.53 10.21 7.85
N ILE A 20 -5.51 11.06 7.91
CA ILE A 20 -4.75 11.48 6.75
C ILE A 20 -3.27 11.24 6.97
N PRO A 21 -2.46 10.97 5.93
CA PRO A 21 -1.02 10.91 6.05
C PRO A 21 -0.47 12.20 6.67
N LYS A 22 0.55 12.08 7.50
CA LYS A 22 1.18 13.23 8.16
C LYS A 22 1.71 14.22 7.13
N GLY A 23 1.39 15.50 7.32
CA GLY A 23 1.75 16.57 6.39
C GLY A 23 0.75 16.81 5.25
N TYR A 24 -0.34 16.04 5.18
CA TYR A 24 -1.43 16.29 4.24
C TYR A 24 -2.41 17.33 4.79
N LEU A 25 -3.22 17.91 3.90
CA LEU A 25 -4.23 18.91 4.21
C LEU A 25 -5.62 18.29 4.13
N LEU A 26 -6.41 18.46 5.21
CA LEU A 26 -7.80 18.01 5.27
C LEU A 26 -8.75 19.17 4.98
N PHE A 27 -9.71 18.95 4.08
CA PHE A 27 -10.79 19.88 3.81
C PHE A 27 -12.14 19.21 4.12
N VAL A 28 -13.02 19.97 4.77
CA VAL A 28 -14.41 19.58 5.05
C VAL A 28 -15.33 20.64 4.47
N ASN A 29 -16.20 20.25 3.54
CA ASN A 29 -17.06 21.17 2.78
C ASN A 29 -16.23 22.31 2.16
N SER A 30 -15.10 21.98 1.54
CA SER A 30 -14.14 22.91 0.90
C SER A 30 -13.45 23.91 1.86
N LYS A 31 -13.54 23.71 3.17
CA LYS A 31 -12.83 24.52 4.17
C LYS A 31 -11.69 23.72 4.78
N LEU A 32 -10.51 24.32 4.82
CA LEU A 32 -9.36 23.73 5.49
C LEU A 32 -9.66 23.52 6.98
N VAL A 33 -9.35 22.33 7.47
CA VAL A 33 -9.51 21.93 8.87
C VAL A 33 -8.22 22.24 9.62
N GLY A 34 -8.31 23.00 10.71
CA GLY A 34 -7.18 23.38 11.53
C GLY A 34 -6.75 22.31 12.53
N ASP A 35 -5.60 22.54 13.15
CA ASP A 35 -4.97 21.60 14.09
C ASP A 35 -5.77 21.40 15.39
N GLU A 36 -6.69 22.31 15.70
CA GLU A 36 -7.58 22.22 16.86
C GLU A 36 -8.52 20.99 16.80
N TYR A 37 -8.69 20.38 15.62
CA TYR A 37 -9.46 19.16 15.42
C TYR A 37 -8.62 17.88 15.51
N ILE A 38 -7.30 17.99 15.66
CA ILE A 38 -6.41 16.84 15.82
C ILE A 38 -6.65 16.20 17.19
N THR A 39 -6.82 14.88 17.16
CA THR A 39 -7.02 14.07 18.38
C THR A 39 -5.92 13.03 18.60
N LYS A 40 -5.17 12.71 17.56
CA LYS A 40 -4.02 11.80 17.63
C LYS A 40 -3.06 12.09 16.48
N ASN A 41 -1.79 12.20 16.81
CA ASN A 41 -0.68 12.29 15.86
C ASN A 41 0.11 10.99 15.84
N ASP A 42 0.96 10.85 14.84
CA ASP A 42 1.95 9.80 14.69
C ASP A 42 1.35 8.39 14.88
N ILE A 43 0.21 8.15 14.19
CA ILE A 43 -0.41 6.83 14.11
C ILE A 43 0.42 6.02 13.11
N GLU A 44 1.10 5.00 13.59
CA GLU A 44 1.89 4.08 12.77
C GLU A 44 1.01 3.31 11.78
N THR A 45 1.57 3.07 10.61
CA THR A 45 1.03 2.13 9.62
C THR A 45 1.93 0.90 9.54
N ASP A 46 1.51 -0.13 8.82
CA ASP A 46 2.29 -1.34 8.61
C ASP A 46 3.67 -1.04 8.02
N SER A 47 3.77 0.00 7.17
CA SER A 47 5.07 0.39 6.61
C SER A 47 6.14 0.70 7.67
N CYS A 48 5.74 1.14 8.86
CA CYS A 48 6.71 1.45 9.92
C CYS A 48 7.50 0.22 10.39
N SER A 49 6.86 -0.97 10.36
CA SER A 49 7.51 -2.22 10.75
C SER A 49 8.49 -2.76 9.70
N HIS A 50 8.39 -2.28 8.47
CA HIS A 50 9.22 -2.69 7.34
C HIS A 50 10.38 -1.73 7.06
N MET A 51 10.51 -0.63 7.81
CA MET A 51 11.56 0.36 7.54
C MET A 51 12.91 -0.07 8.11
N PRO A 52 13.99 0.13 7.35
CA PRO A 52 15.34 -0.09 7.86
C PRO A 52 15.69 0.99 8.90
N GLU A 53 16.70 0.73 9.71
CA GLU A 53 17.18 1.65 10.74
C GLU A 53 17.44 3.06 10.17
N GLY A 54 16.90 4.07 10.85
CA GLY A 54 17.03 5.48 10.44
C GLY A 54 16.08 5.94 9.35
N VAL A 55 15.21 5.09 8.84
CA VAL A 55 14.16 5.47 7.88
C VAL A 55 12.81 5.45 8.58
N SER A 56 12.01 6.50 8.37
CA SER A 56 10.65 6.58 8.92
C SER A 56 9.64 6.05 7.91
N GLY A 57 8.71 5.20 8.37
CA GLY A 57 7.55 4.78 7.59
C GLY A 57 6.50 5.88 7.49
N THR A 58 5.33 5.50 7.00
CA THR A 58 4.18 6.42 6.90
C THR A 58 3.46 6.52 8.22
N TYR A 59 3.23 7.74 8.68
CA TYR A 59 2.41 8.05 9.86
C TYR A 59 1.13 8.75 9.44
N TYR A 60 0.09 8.59 10.26
CA TYR A 60 -1.19 9.26 10.07
C TYR A 60 -1.49 10.21 11.22
N THR A 61 -2.25 11.26 10.89
CA THR A 61 -2.87 12.19 11.84
C THR A 61 -4.38 11.99 11.83
N ARG A 62 -4.99 11.85 13.01
CA ARG A 62 -6.43 11.69 13.17
C ARG A 62 -7.08 12.99 13.58
N TYR A 63 -8.06 13.38 12.79
CA TYR A 63 -8.95 14.50 13.04
C TYR A 63 -10.32 14.01 13.52
N VAL A 64 -10.98 14.79 14.38
CA VAL A 64 -12.38 14.59 14.76
C VAL A 64 -13.12 15.91 14.58
N VAL A 65 -13.78 16.05 13.44
CA VAL A 65 -14.60 17.24 13.13
C VAL A 65 -15.98 17.04 13.73
N LYS A 66 -16.41 18.00 14.55
CA LYS A 66 -17.69 18.01 15.29
C LYS A 66 -18.58 19.15 14.80
N GLY A 67 -19.87 19.10 15.17
CA GLY A 67 -20.79 20.18 14.87
C GLY A 67 -21.32 20.15 13.43
N LEU A 68 -21.31 19.00 12.79
CA LEU A 68 -21.81 18.82 11.44
C LEU A 68 -23.34 18.66 11.47
N LEU A 69 -24.03 19.34 10.55
CA LEU A 69 -25.49 19.30 10.40
C LEU A 69 -25.95 18.18 9.43
N SER A 70 -25.08 17.78 8.53
CA SER A 70 -25.30 16.72 7.52
C SER A 70 -23.98 16.01 7.24
N GLU A 71 -24.03 14.94 6.44
CA GLU A 71 -22.83 14.24 5.97
C GLU A 71 -21.93 15.22 5.20
N PRO A 72 -20.67 15.40 5.62
CA PRO A 72 -19.77 16.37 4.99
C PRO A 72 -19.13 15.81 3.74
N GLN A 73 -18.81 16.69 2.79
CA GLN A 73 -17.86 16.38 1.74
C GLN A 73 -16.44 16.48 2.31
N ILE A 74 -15.69 15.38 2.21
CA ILE A 74 -14.29 15.30 2.67
C ILE A 74 -13.39 15.25 1.45
N SER A 75 -12.34 16.06 1.44
CA SER A 75 -11.25 15.96 0.49
C SER A 75 -9.91 16.14 1.20
N VAL A 76 -8.90 15.46 0.70
CA VAL A 76 -7.54 15.46 1.25
C VAL A 76 -6.57 15.71 0.11
N THR A 77 -5.56 16.53 0.35
CA THR A 77 -4.48 16.73 -0.61
C THR A 77 -3.14 16.53 0.08
N ASP A 78 -2.14 16.14 -0.68
CA ASP A 78 -0.75 16.20 -0.23
C ASP A 78 -0.22 17.65 -0.18
N ALA A 79 1.04 17.81 0.18
CA ALA A 79 1.69 19.12 0.24
C ALA A 79 1.86 19.80 -1.14
N SER A 80 1.80 19.05 -2.23
CA SER A 80 1.84 19.58 -3.60
C SER A 80 0.47 20.04 -4.10
N GLY A 81 -0.61 19.71 -3.37
CA GLY A 81 -1.99 19.95 -3.74
C GLY A 81 -2.62 18.82 -4.55
N GLU A 82 -1.95 17.68 -4.72
CA GLU A 82 -2.52 16.51 -5.38
C GLU A 82 -3.54 15.83 -4.47
N ALA A 83 -4.71 15.47 -5.04
CA ALA A 83 -5.79 14.87 -4.29
C ALA A 83 -5.48 13.42 -3.90
N ALA A 84 -5.69 13.10 -2.63
CA ALA A 84 -5.63 11.73 -2.13
C ALA A 84 -7.00 11.05 -2.25
N GLU A 85 -7.01 9.78 -2.66
CA GLU A 85 -8.21 8.95 -2.58
C GLU A 85 -8.60 8.72 -1.12
N THR A 86 -9.91 8.61 -0.86
CA THR A 86 -10.41 8.38 0.49
C THR A 86 -11.36 7.19 0.51
N GLU A 87 -11.25 6.37 1.55
CA GLU A 87 -12.15 5.26 1.82
C GLU A 87 -12.82 5.41 3.18
N THR A 88 -13.97 4.77 3.37
CA THR A 88 -14.61 4.71 4.69
C THR A 88 -14.41 3.32 5.28
N LEU A 89 -13.66 3.25 6.36
CA LEU A 89 -13.38 2.01 7.08
C LEU A 89 -14.65 1.48 7.77
N ALA A 90 -14.65 0.18 8.13
CA ALA A 90 -15.77 -0.49 8.81
C ALA A 90 -16.23 0.21 10.11
N ASN A 91 -15.33 0.91 10.80
CA ASN A 91 -15.62 1.70 12.01
C ASN A 91 -16.14 3.12 11.73
N GLY A 92 -16.42 3.46 10.45
CA GLY A 92 -16.91 4.77 10.01
C GLY A 92 -15.85 5.88 9.95
N THR A 93 -14.57 5.57 10.17
CA THR A 93 -13.46 6.52 9.96
C THR A 93 -13.18 6.65 8.46
N VAL A 94 -13.06 7.88 7.96
CA VAL A 94 -12.58 8.13 6.61
C VAL A 94 -11.05 8.13 6.67
N ARG A 95 -10.40 7.35 5.81
CA ARG A 95 -8.95 7.30 5.68
C ARG A 95 -8.54 7.74 4.29
N ALA A 96 -7.57 8.65 4.22
CA ALA A 96 -6.96 9.02 2.95
C ALA A 96 -5.79 8.09 2.63
N ALA A 97 -5.67 7.69 1.37
CA ALA A 97 -4.50 6.97 0.88
C ALA A 97 -3.28 7.91 0.76
N VAL A 98 -2.08 7.34 0.76
CA VAL A 98 -0.88 8.08 0.36
C VAL A 98 -0.93 8.34 -1.14
N VAL A 99 -0.65 9.57 -1.57
CA VAL A 99 -0.53 9.92 -2.99
C VAL A 99 0.69 9.21 -3.56
N SER A 100 0.50 8.51 -4.66
CA SER A 100 1.56 7.75 -5.32
C SER A 100 2.56 8.68 -6.01
N ASP A 101 3.86 8.45 -5.83
CA ASP A 101 4.92 9.15 -6.55
C ASP A 101 4.92 8.72 -8.03
N LYS A 102 4.45 9.62 -8.90
CA LYS A 102 4.27 9.33 -10.33
C LYS A 102 5.59 9.15 -11.07
N ALA A 103 6.61 9.92 -10.71
CA ALA A 103 7.92 9.83 -11.35
C ALA A 103 8.58 8.48 -11.01
N LEU A 104 8.50 8.08 -9.74
CA LEU A 104 8.97 6.78 -9.29
C LEU A 104 8.18 5.64 -9.95
N ALA A 105 6.86 5.78 -10.09
CA ALA A 105 6.01 4.80 -10.77
C ALA A 105 6.39 4.63 -12.24
N GLU A 106 6.60 5.73 -12.97
CA GLU A 106 7.05 5.68 -14.37
C GLU A 106 8.39 4.98 -14.52
N GLU A 107 9.32 5.23 -13.60
CA GLU A 107 10.66 4.65 -13.64
C GLU A 107 10.67 3.17 -13.23
N GLN A 108 9.93 2.78 -12.19
CA GLN A 108 10.12 1.50 -11.51
C GLN A 108 9.07 0.43 -11.85
N THR A 109 7.92 0.78 -12.43
CA THR A 109 6.81 -0.19 -12.66
C THR A 109 7.28 -1.44 -13.41
N ALA A 110 8.05 -1.32 -14.48
CA ALA A 110 8.50 -2.47 -15.27
C ALA A 110 9.41 -3.40 -14.46
N TYR A 111 10.32 -2.82 -13.68
CA TYR A 111 11.24 -3.58 -12.83
C TYR A 111 10.51 -4.30 -11.68
N VAL A 112 9.60 -3.59 -11.02
CA VAL A 112 8.78 -4.14 -9.94
C VAL A 112 7.90 -5.29 -10.43
N THR A 113 7.24 -5.11 -11.58
CA THR A 113 6.42 -6.14 -12.22
C THR A 113 7.24 -7.39 -12.49
N GLU A 114 8.39 -7.25 -13.16
CA GLU A 114 9.27 -8.38 -13.46
C GLU A 114 9.71 -9.11 -12.19
N ALA A 115 10.11 -8.36 -11.15
CA ALA A 115 10.55 -8.95 -9.89
C ALA A 115 9.43 -9.75 -9.20
N ALA A 116 8.21 -9.21 -9.15
CA ALA A 116 7.05 -9.85 -8.53
C ALA A 116 6.60 -11.11 -9.28
N GLU A 117 6.53 -11.04 -10.62
CA GLU A 117 6.20 -12.20 -11.47
C GLU A 117 7.24 -13.31 -11.31
N LYS A 118 8.53 -12.98 -11.30
CA LYS A 118 9.61 -13.95 -11.08
C LYS A 118 9.54 -14.58 -9.69
N TYR A 119 9.20 -13.81 -8.67
CA TYR A 119 8.97 -14.33 -7.34
C TYR A 119 7.79 -15.30 -7.29
N ALA A 120 6.66 -14.98 -7.94
CA ALA A 120 5.50 -15.87 -8.00
C ALA A 120 5.83 -17.21 -8.69
N VAL A 121 6.56 -17.17 -9.81
CA VAL A 121 7.03 -18.39 -10.48
C VAL A 121 7.98 -19.18 -9.59
N TYR A 122 8.88 -18.49 -8.88
CA TYR A 122 9.79 -19.15 -7.94
C TYR A 122 9.05 -19.91 -6.86
N MET A 123 7.96 -19.36 -6.30
CA MET A 123 7.17 -20.00 -5.24
C MET A 123 6.46 -21.28 -5.69
N GLN A 124 6.47 -21.60 -7.00
CA GLN A 124 5.89 -22.83 -7.58
C GLN A 124 6.94 -23.94 -7.81
N PHE A 125 8.18 -23.80 -7.33
CA PHE A 125 9.25 -24.78 -7.58
C PHE A 125 9.11 -26.04 -6.74
N ASP A 126 9.69 -27.15 -7.22
CA ASP A 126 9.96 -28.33 -6.41
C ASP A 126 11.34 -28.26 -5.75
N SER A 127 11.49 -28.97 -4.63
CA SER A 127 12.72 -28.94 -3.82
C SER A 127 13.98 -29.42 -4.54
N GLN A 128 13.85 -30.23 -5.61
CA GLN A 128 15.00 -30.80 -6.32
C GLN A 128 15.76 -29.73 -7.13
N ASN A 129 15.08 -28.66 -7.50
CA ASN A 129 15.62 -27.60 -8.34
C ASN A 129 15.72 -26.24 -7.62
N ALA A 130 15.53 -26.19 -6.29
CA ALA A 130 15.48 -24.96 -5.51
C ALA A 130 16.64 -24.00 -5.77
N ALA A 131 17.90 -24.50 -5.78
CA ALA A 131 19.07 -23.66 -6.01
C ALA A 131 19.10 -23.02 -7.40
N MET A 132 18.64 -23.73 -8.43
CA MET A 132 18.56 -23.20 -9.79
C MET A 132 17.48 -22.11 -9.90
N TYR A 133 16.32 -22.36 -9.34
CA TYR A 133 15.23 -21.37 -9.33
C TYR A 133 15.58 -20.14 -8.52
N PHE A 134 16.21 -20.30 -7.34
CA PHE A 134 16.67 -19.17 -6.53
C PHE A 134 17.67 -18.29 -7.29
N SER A 135 18.59 -18.88 -8.05
CA SER A 135 19.55 -18.11 -8.84
C SER A 135 18.88 -17.17 -9.86
N SER A 136 17.67 -17.50 -10.32
CA SER A 136 16.93 -16.69 -11.28
C SER A 136 16.32 -15.43 -10.67
N ILE A 137 16.02 -15.46 -9.37
CA ILE A 137 15.36 -14.36 -8.65
C ILE A 137 16.28 -13.61 -7.71
N SER A 138 17.40 -14.20 -7.26
CA SER A 138 18.30 -13.62 -6.27
C SER A 138 18.78 -12.19 -6.60
N LYS A 139 18.86 -11.87 -7.90
CA LYS A 139 19.26 -10.54 -8.40
C LYS A 139 18.27 -9.41 -8.08
N TYR A 140 17.03 -9.74 -7.66
CA TYR A 140 16.01 -8.76 -7.27
C TYR A 140 15.98 -8.50 -5.77
N PHE A 141 16.61 -9.36 -4.96
CA PHE A 141 16.58 -9.28 -3.51
C PHE A 141 17.90 -8.76 -2.95
N ASP A 142 17.81 -8.02 -1.86
CA ASP A 142 18.96 -7.53 -1.13
C ASP A 142 19.63 -8.68 -0.36
N PRO A 143 20.87 -9.06 -0.70
CA PRO A 143 21.53 -10.21 -0.09
C PRO A 143 21.85 -10.04 1.41
N SER A 144 21.70 -8.84 1.96
CA SER A 144 21.90 -8.57 3.40
C SER A 144 20.60 -8.53 4.20
N SER A 145 19.44 -8.77 3.55
CA SER A 145 18.13 -8.77 4.22
C SER A 145 17.75 -10.14 4.78
N GLU A 146 16.93 -10.12 5.84
CA GLU A 146 16.33 -11.34 6.39
C GLU A 146 15.42 -12.03 5.36
N LEU A 147 14.73 -11.23 4.55
CA LEU A 147 13.90 -11.75 3.46
C LEU A 147 14.70 -12.58 2.47
N TYR A 148 15.88 -12.10 2.06
CA TYR A 148 16.76 -12.86 1.16
C TYR A 148 17.07 -14.25 1.71
N GLU A 149 17.45 -14.33 2.98
CA GLU A 149 17.73 -15.61 3.64
C GLU A 149 16.47 -16.49 3.74
N SER A 150 15.32 -15.91 4.06
CA SER A 150 14.05 -16.62 4.11
C SER A 150 13.67 -17.20 2.74
N VAL A 151 13.77 -16.41 1.68
CA VAL A 151 13.48 -16.85 0.30
C VAL A 151 14.49 -17.92 -0.16
N ARG A 152 15.77 -17.75 0.17
CA ARG A 152 16.83 -18.71 -0.19
C ARG A 152 16.65 -20.08 0.48
N THR A 153 16.11 -20.11 1.69
CA THR A 153 15.97 -21.32 2.51
C THR A 153 14.60 -21.97 2.43
N VAL A 154 13.72 -21.50 1.53
CA VAL A 154 12.45 -22.18 1.27
C VAL A 154 12.73 -23.59 0.76
N GLU A 155 12.35 -24.60 1.55
CA GLU A 155 12.60 -25.99 1.22
C GLU A 155 11.60 -26.54 0.19
N ASN A 156 10.36 -26.10 0.25
CA ASN A 156 9.29 -26.48 -0.68
C ASN A 156 8.42 -25.29 -1.02
N GLY A 157 8.27 -25.00 -2.30
CA GLY A 157 7.25 -24.11 -2.81
C GLY A 157 5.86 -24.76 -2.83
N PHE A 158 4.87 -24.04 -3.33
CA PHE A 158 3.54 -24.60 -3.61
C PHE A 158 3.61 -25.39 -4.93
N VAL A 159 3.98 -26.67 -4.85
CA VAL A 159 4.16 -27.49 -6.04
C VAL A 159 2.82 -27.82 -6.68
N ILE A 160 2.51 -27.17 -7.78
CA ILE A 160 1.40 -27.50 -8.66
C ILE A 160 2.00 -27.80 -10.04
N GLU A 161 1.76 -29.00 -10.56
CA GLU A 161 2.19 -29.34 -11.91
C GLU A 161 1.42 -28.52 -12.94
N TYR A 162 2.12 -27.84 -13.83
CA TYR A 162 1.55 -27.02 -14.91
C TYR A 162 2.40 -27.14 -16.18
N ASP A 163 1.78 -26.91 -17.34
CA ASP A 163 2.46 -26.90 -18.65
C ASP A 163 2.96 -25.49 -19.03
N SER A 164 2.20 -24.48 -18.65
CA SER A 164 2.53 -23.06 -18.89
C SER A 164 1.84 -22.16 -17.84
N TYR A 165 2.23 -20.91 -17.80
CA TYR A 165 1.61 -19.92 -16.92
C TYR A 165 1.45 -18.58 -17.62
N ASP A 166 0.47 -17.80 -17.15
CA ASP A 166 0.23 -16.42 -17.53
C ASP A 166 -0.05 -15.56 -16.29
N PHE A 167 0.05 -14.23 -16.44
CA PHE A 167 -0.33 -13.26 -15.43
C PHE A 167 -1.47 -12.39 -15.94
N GLU A 168 -2.57 -12.35 -15.20
CA GLU A 168 -3.75 -11.56 -15.49
C GLU A 168 -3.88 -10.39 -14.50
N ASN A 169 -4.41 -9.25 -14.96
CA ASN A 169 -4.74 -8.08 -14.13
C ASN A 169 -3.55 -7.52 -13.33
N VAL A 170 -2.36 -7.54 -13.92
CA VAL A 170 -1.14 -7.02 -13.28
C VAL A 170 -1.29 -5.52 -13.02
N LYS A 171 -1.14 -5.13 -11.76
CA LYS A 171 -1.25 -3.74 -11.33
C LYS A 171 -0.15 -3.40 -10.34
N CYS A 172 0.63 -2.36 -10.64
CA CYS A 172 1.50 -1.69 -9.67
C CYS A 172 0.87 -0.37 -9.25
N SER A 173 0.85 -0.09 -7.96
CA SER A 173 0.22 1.10 -7.38
C SER A 173 0.89 1.47 -6.05
N GLU A 174 0.47 2.60 -5.47
CA GLU A 174 0.92 3.03 -4.15
C GLU A 174 2.46 3.11 -4.05
N PHE A 175 3.09 3.76 -5.05
CA PHE A 175 4.53 4.04 -4.98
C PHE A 175 4.78 5.12 -3.93
N VAL A 176 5.40 4.74 -2.82
CA VAL A 176 5.69 5.62 -1.69
C VAL A 176 7.18 5.75 -1.51
N LYS A 177 7.69 6.95 -1.70
CA LYS A 177 9.10 7.27 -1.46
C LYS A 177 9.28 7.69 -0.01
N TYR A 178 10.12 6.97 0.75
CA TYR A 178 10.44 7.30 2.15
C TYR A 178 11.67 8.21 2.24
N ASN A 179 12.66 7.98 1.38
CA ASN A 179 13.82 8.83 1.17
C ASN A 179 14.41 8.54 -0.23
N ASP A 180 15.60 9.08 -0.54
CA ASP A 180 16.21 8.87 -1.85
C ASP A 180 16.70 7.43 -2.11
N ALA A 181 16.83 6.64 -1.05
CA ALA A 181 17.32 5.27 -1.13
C ALA A 181 16.25 4.20 -0.84
N THR A 182 15.03 4.59 -0.44
CA THR A 182 14.04 3.62 0.05
C THR A 182 12.64 3.98 -0.45
N PHE A 183 11.97 3.03 -1.05
CA PHE A 183 10.56 3.15 -1.45
C PHE A 183 9.80 1.84 -1.27
N SER A 184 8.48 1.90 -1.31
CA SER A 184 7.61 0.74 -1.46
C SER A 184 6.64 0.93 -2.62
N CYS A 185 6.11 -0.18 -3.10
CA CYS A 185 4.93 -0.18 -3.96
C CYS A 185 4.10 -1.43 -3.73
N ARG A 186 2.81 -1.33 -4.03
CA ARG A 186 1.88 -2.44 -4.02
C ARG A 186 1.80 -3.04 -5.41
N VAL A 187 1.94 -4.36 -5.52
CA VAL A 187 1.77 -5.10 -6.76
C VAL A 187 0.74 -6.19 -6.56
N SER A 188 -0.23 -6.27 -7.47
CA SER A 188 -1.24 -7.32 -7.45
C SER A 188 -1.45 -7.89 -8.84
N PHE A 189 -1.72 -9.19 -8.91
CA PHE A 189 -2.02 -9.91 -10.14
C PHE A 189 -2.64 -11.28 -9.83
N THR A 190 -3.24 -11.90 -10.85
CA THR A 190 -3.63 -13.30 -10.80
C THR A 190 -2.64 -14.13 -11.62
N GLN A 191 -1.93 -15.04 -10.98
CA GLN A 191 -1.14 -16.06 -11.66
C GLN A 191 -2.07 -17.18 -12.11
N VAL A 192 -2.04 -17.53 -13.39
CA VAL A 192 -2.82 -18.62 -13.98
C VAL A 192 -1.86 -19.73 -14.39
N LEU A 193 -2.00 -20.91 -13.80
CA LEU A 193 -1.23 -22.10 -14.14
C LEU A 193 -2.09 -23.01 -15.01
N HIS A 194 -1.70 -23.17 -16.28
CA HIS A 194 -2.40 -24.02 -17.24
C HIS A 194 -1.97 -25.47 -17.07
N ARG A 195 -2.95 -26.36 -16.94
CA ARG A 195 -2.71 -27.78 -16.63
C ARG A 195 -3.38 -28.67 -17.66
N ARG A 196 -2.60 -29.56 -18.31
CA ARG A 196 -3.13 -30.49 -19.29
C ARG A 196 -4.08 -31.50 -18.65
N GLY A 197 -5.34 -31.53 -19.11
CA GLY A 197 -6.33 -32.45 -18.62
C GLY A 197 -6.95 -32.14 -17.25
N ALA A 198 -6.70 -30.95 -16.72
CA ALA A 198 -7.31 -30.44 -15.51
C ALA A 198 -7.72 -28.98 -15.70
N GLU A 199 -8.52 -28.44 -14.79
CA GLU A 199 -8.83 -27.01 -14.77
C GLU A 199 -7.58 -26.19 -14.43
N ASP A 200 -7.48 -25.00 -14.99
CA ASP A 200 -6.45 -24.02 -14.65
C ASP A 200 -6.50 -23.70 -13.17
N TYR A 201 -5.34 -23.57 -12.54
CA TYR A 201 -5.24 -23.11 -11.18
C TYR A 201 -4.97 -21.59 -11.20
N LYS A 202 -5.75 -20.84 -10.44
CA LYS A 202 -5.60 -19.38 -10.31
C LYS A 202 -5.21 -19.03 -8.89
N ASP A 203 -4.14 -18.26 -8.76
CA ASP A 203 -3.64 -17.74 -7.50
C ASP A 203 -3.58 -16.20 -7.56
N TYR A 204 -4.23 -15.54 -6.60
CA TYR A 204 -4.24 -14.09 -6.51
C TYR A 204 -3.18 -13.64 -5.52
N LEU A 205 -2.24 -12.84 -6.00
CA LEU A 205 -1.19 -12.24 -5.19
C LEU A 205 -1.47 -10.74 -5.05
N ASP A 206 -1.29 -10.24 -3.82
CA ASP A 206 -1.37 -8.83 -3.48
C ASP A 206 -0.31 -8.54 -2.41
N LEU A 207 0.78 -7.92 -2.83
CA LEU A 207 1.98 -7.73 -2.03
C LEU A 207 2.37 -6.25 -2.00
N THR A 208 2.85 -5.80 -0.85
CA THR A 208 3.64 -4.58 -0.76
C THR A 208 5.11 -4.95 -0.72
N LEU A 209 5.87 -4.51 -1.71
CA LEU A 209 7.31 -4.75 -1.82
C LEU A 209 8.06 -3.51 -1.34
N TYR A 210 9.07 -3.72 -0.50
CA TYR A 210 9.91 -2.66 0.05
C TYR A 210 11.31 -2.75 -0.56
N PHE A 211 11.74 -1.65 -1.18
CA PHE A 211 12.99 -1.56 -1.91
C PHE A 211 13.98 -0.64 -1.22
N ARG A 212 15.27 -0.98 -1.28
CA ARG A 212 16.35 -0.05 -0.96
C ARG A 212 17.43 -0.03 -2.02
N ASP A 213 18.08 1.11 -2.16
CA ASP A 213 19.23 1.25 -3.04
C ASP A 213 20.44 0.48 -2.46
N VAL A 214 20.97 -0.43 -3.27
CA VAL A 214 22.21 -1.15 -3.00
C VAL A 214 23.14 -0.93 -4.18
N ASN A 215 24.09 -0.02 -4.03
CA ASN A 215 25.08 0.35 -5.06
C ASN A 215 24.44 0.86 -6.37
N GLY A 216 23.42 1.71 -6.29
CA GLY A 216 22.74 2.30 -7.43
C GLY A 216 21.69 1.41 -8.08
N LYS A 217 21.27 0.35 -7.40
CA LYS A 217 20.20 -0.53 -7.84
C LYS A 217 19.22 -0.77 -6.70
N TYR A 218 17.94 -0.59 -6.95
CA TYR A 218 16.89 -0.93 -6.00
C TYR A 218 16.71 -2.44 -5.91
N LEU A 219 16.80 -2.98 -4.68
CA LEU A 219 16.60 -4.39 -4.38
C LEU A 219 15.52 -4.53 -3.31
N ILE A 220 14.73 -5.61 -3.41
CA ILE A 220 13.70 -5.95 -2.42
C ILE A 220 14.41 -6.40 -1.14
N TYR A 221 14.17 -5.69 -0.04
CA TYR A 221 14.72 -6.07 1.26
C TYR A 221 13.64 -6.59 2.23
N ASP A 222 12.37 -6.28 1.97
CA ASP A 222 11.25 -6.75 2.77
C ASP A 222 9.95 -6.78 1.95
N MET A 223 8.94 -7.51 2.41
CA MET A 223 7.61 -7.57 1.78
C MET A 223 6.51 -7.82 2.80
N GLY A 224 5.32 -7.29 2.52
CA GLY A 224 4.09 -7.56 3.25
C GLY A 224 3.01 -8.16 2.34
N SER A 225 2.16 -9.03 2.89
CA SER A 225 0.96 -9.51 2.20
C SER A 225 -0.22 -8.61 2.53
N ASN A 226 -1.04 -8.26 1.51
CA ASN A 226 -2.26 -7.47 1.65
C ASN A 226 -3.52 -8.36 1.55
N ALA A 227 -3.37 -9.68 1.47
CA ALA A 227 -4.46 -10.66 1.35
C ALA A 227 -5.06 -11.02 2.72
#